data_ce470387bc6044439f339a1df3e31385
#
_entry.id   ce470387bc6044439f339a1df3e31385
#
_cell.length_a   1.000
_cell.length_b   1.000
_cell.length_c   1.000
_cell.angle_alpha   90.00
_cell.angle_beta   90.00
_cell.angle_gamma   90.00
#
_symmetry.space_group_name_H-M   'P 1'
#
loop_
_entity.id
_entity.type
_entity.pdbx_description
1 polymer ?
#
loop_
_entity_poly.entity_id
_entity_poly.type
_entity_poly.pdbx_seq_one_letter_code
_entity_poly.pdbx_strand_id
1 'polypeptide(L)'
;MTVALVLHRADGAPLSTSFRRAAFGKNDPFARNREIAWEGPDSMIAGRVSLVGEHRIASFPHIETIVVVEGELTLETAGQAPLVLGPGAGAVVGCGTALRMSAESRTRFVFCAAACKRPTKTGLAPLRADADFKPTATLPADVLLGPAPECRSDNAFTEDDVEYKAGTWDSTPYHRIVRPHRMNEFMHLLAGGVRFAAPDGSVLSMGAGDALFVPQGAPIGWESSERVAKFYVVQSVHASTGRD
;
A
#
# COMPACT_ATOMS: atom_id res chain seq x y z
N MET A 1 -8.28 -7.88 18.75
CA MET A 1 -7.15 -7.11 18.17
C MET A 1 -7.34 -7.09 16.67
N THR A 2 -7.43 -5.93 16.03
CA THR A 2 -7.67 -5.83 14.57
C THR A 2 -6.45 -6.36 13.84
N VAL A 3 -6.61 -7.46 13.10
CA VAL A 3 -5.51 -8.17 12.43
C VAL A 3 -5.14 -7.47 11.12
N ALA A 4 -6.13 -6.90 10.43
CA ALA A 4 -5.95 -6.14 9.20
C ALA A 4 -6.97 -5.00 9.14
N LEU A 5 -6.61 -3.90 8.53
CA LEU A 5 -7.42 -2.69 8.36
C LEU A 5 -7.86 -2.60 6.90
N VAL A 6 -9.14 -2.80 6.63
CA VAL A 6 -9.69 -2.66 5.27
C VAL A 6 -9.82 -1.18 4.93
N LEU A 7 -9.13 -0.74 3.88
CA LEU A 7 -9.12 0.66 3.44
C LEU A 7 -10.17 0.93 2.35
N HIS A 8 -10.47 -0.09 1.54
CA HIS A 8 -11.47 -0.04 0.47
C HIS A 8 -12.04 -1.42 0.18
N ARG A 9 -13.33 -1.44 -0.20
CA ARG A 9 -14.05 -2.59 -0.75
C ARG A 9 -14.55 -2.25 -2.14
N ALA A 10 -14.19 -3.07 -3.12
CA ALA A 10 -14.61 -2.89 -4.50
C ALA A 10 -16.12 -3.07 -4.69
N ASP A 11 -16.74 -3.91 -3.88
CA ASP A 11 -18.20 -4.16 -3.86
C ASP A 11 -19.00 -3.09 -3.11
N GLY A 12 -18.33 -2.08 -2.53
CA GLY A 12 -18.95 -1.01 -1.74
C GLY A 12 -19.43 -1.44 -0.36
N ALA A 13 -19.07 -2.64 0.11
CA ALA A 13 -19.45 -3.12 1.44
C ALA A 13 -18.96 -2.18 2.56
N PRO A 14 -19.71 -2.03 3.66
CA PRO A 14 -19.27 -1.21 4.78
C PRO A 14 -17.93 -1.63 5.36
N LEU A 15 -17.11 -0.66 5.73
CA LEU A 15 -15.81 -0.89 6.36
C LEU A 15 -15.95 -0.90 7.88
N SER A 16 -15.37 -1.91 8.53
CA SER A 16 -15.20 -1.93 9.99
C SER A 16 -14.05 -1.06 10.49
N THR A 17 -13.18 -0.61 9.58
CA THR A 17 -12.04 0.24 9.90
C THR A 17 -12.49 1.66 10.27
N SER A 18 -12.00 2.17 11.40
CA SER A 18 -12.18 3.56 11.79
C SER A 18 -11.13 4.45 11.12
N PHE A 19 -11.57 5.60 10.63
CA PHE A 19 -10.71 6.59 10.01
C PHE A 19 -10.70 7.88 10.83
N ARG A 20 -9.53 8.46 11.04
CA ARG A 20 -9.33 9.74 11.71
C ARG A 20 -8.86 10.78 10.71
N ARG A 21 -9.56 11.91 10.61
CA ARG A 21 -9.09 13.04 9.79
C ARG A 21 -7.88 13.69 10.46
N ALA A 22 -6.74 13.66 9.81
CA ALA A 22 -5.50 14.27 10.32
C ALA A 22 -4.50 14.48 9.17
N ALA A 23 -3.60 15.46 9.38
CA ALA A 23 -2.46 15.70 8.51
C ALA A 23 -1.34 14.71 8.78
N PHE A 24 -0.56 14.38 7.73
CA PHE A 24 0.73 13.70 7.85
C PHE A 24 1.87 14.72 7.86
N GLY A 25 2.13 15.27 9.02
CA GLY A 25 3.12 16.32 9.20
C GLY A 25 2.64 17.71 8.78
N LYS A 26 3.52 18.70 8.96
CA LYS A 26 3.19 20.14 8.84
C LYS A 26 2.81 20.57 7.42
N ASN A 27 3.42 19.95 6.41
CA ASN A 27 3.29 20.34 5.00
C ASN A 27 2.47 19.33 4.17
N ASP A 28 1.62 18.55 4.82
CA ASP A 28 0.78 17.56 4.12
C ASP A 28 -0.17 18.25 3.12
N PRO A 29 -0.04 17.98 1.80
CA PRO A 29 -0.89 18.60 0.80
C PRO A 29 -2.36 18.18 0.92
N PHE A 30 -2.65 17.08 1.62
CA PHE A 30 -3.98 16.52 1.82
C PHE A 30 -4.52 16.69 3.24
N ALA A 31 -3.92 17.55 4.08
CA ALA A 31 -4.27 17.71 5.49
C ALA A 31 -5.78 17.86 5.77
N ARG A 32 -6.52 18.50 4.84
CA ARG A 32 -7.97 18.71 4.98
C ARG A 32 -8.82 17.50 4.57
N ASN A 33 -8.26 16.63 3.73
CA ASN A 33 -8.99 15.56 3.04
C ASN A 33 -8.43 14.17 3.37
N ARG A 34 -7.33 14.11 4.14
CA ARG A 34 -6.69 12.87 4.55
C ARG A 34 -7.45 12.23 5.70
N GLU A 35 -7.77 10.97 5.53
CA GLU A 35 -8.36 10.11 6.55
C GLU A 35 -7.42 8.94 6.83
N ILE A 36 -6.81 8.93 8.01
CA ILE A 36 -5.82 7.95 8.45
C ILE A 36 -6.54 6.81 9.17
N ALA A 37 -6.31 5.58 8.71
CA ALA A 37 -6.76 4.33 9.32
C ALA A 37 -5.72 3.78 10.30
N TRP A 38 -4.44 3.96 9.97
CA TRP A 38 -3.32 3.49 10.78
C TRP A 38 -2.14 4.47 10.74
N GLU A 39 -1.48 4.58 11.87
CA GLU A 39 -0.26 5.37 12.06
C GLU A 39 0.71 4.58 12.94
N GLY A 40 1.90 4.35 12.43
CA GLY A 40 2.94 3.56 13.10
C GLY A 40 4.03 4.41 13.75
N PRO A 41 4.88 3.77 14.57
CA PRO A 41 5.94 4.45 15.33
C PRO A 41 7.00 5.09 14.43
N ASP A 42 7.27 4.52 13.24
CA ASP A 42 8.31 5.01 12.32
C ASP A 42 7.78 5.96 11.26
N SER A 43 6.81 6.79 11.65
CA SER A 43 6.23 7.82 10.77
C SER A 43 5.76 7.24 9.42
N MET A 44 5.10 6.09 9.47
CA MET A 44 4.36 5.51 8.36
C MET A 44 2.87 5.61 8.65
N ILE A 45 2.08 5.92 7.64
CA ILE A 45 0.63 5.97 7.74
C ILE A 45 -0.04 5.26 6.56
N ALA A 46 -1.25 4.77 6.78
CA ALA A 46 -2.11 4.24 5.73
C ALA A 46 -3.55 4.75 5.90
N GLY A 47 -4.24 4.92 4.79
CA GLY A 47 -5.60 5.44 4.82
C GLY A 47 -6.14 5.77 3.43
N ARG A 48 -6.95 6.82 3.36
CA ARG A 48 -7.58 7.30 2.13
C ARG A 48 -7.63 8.81 2.04
N VAL A 49 -7.73 9.33 0.82
CA VAL A 49 -7.93 10.75 0.51
C VAL A 49 -9.06 10.87 -0.50
N SER A 50 -9.87 11.92 -0.35
CA SER A 50 -10.84 12.33 -1.39
C SER A 50 -10.49 13.75 -1.81
N LEU A 51 -10.38 13.98 -3.12
CA LEU A 51 -10.07 15.30 -3.65
C LEU A 51 -10.86 15.61 -4.93
N VAL A 52 -10.88 16.89 -5.30
CA VAL A 52 -11.41 17.43 -6.55
C VAL A 52 -10.64 18.69 -6.87
N GLY A 53 -10.54 19.03 -8.17
CA GLY A 53 -9.86 20.20 -8.66
C GLY A 53 -8.35 20.03 -8.80
N GLU A 54 -7.65 21.14 -8.90
CA GLU A 54 -6.21 21.19 -9.12
C GLU A 54 -5.46 21.50 -7.83
N HIS A 55 -4.37 20.77 -7.59
CA HIS A 55 -3.46 20.91 -6.47
C HIS A 55 -2.03 21.05 -6.97
N ARG A 56 -1.36 22.14 -6.64
CA ARG A 56 0.05 22.38 -6.98
C ARG A 56 0.89 22.25 -5.72
N ILE A 57 1.86 21.34 -5.76
CA ILE A 57 2.74 20.98 -4.66
C ILE A 57 4.16 21.27 -5.10
N ALA A 58 4.79 22.27 -4.53
CA ALA A 58 6.15 22.68 -4.91
C ALA A 58 7.20 21.62 -4.55
N SER A 59 6.97 20.89 -3.46
CA SER A 59 7.83 19.81 -3.00
C SER A 59 6.98 18.84 -2.17
N PHE A 60 6.80 17.62 -2.64
CA PHE A 60 6.02 16.60 -1.94
C PHE A 60 6.76 16.18 -0.66
N PRO A 61 6.14 16.28 0.55
CA PRO A 61 6.90 16.29 1.80
C PRO A 61 7.29 14.90 2.32
N HIS A 62 6.83 13.83 1.70
CA HIS A 62 7.03 12.44 2.12
C HIS A 62 7.01 11.51 0.90
N ILE A 63 7.21 10.22 1.11
CA ILE A 63 6.98 9.20 0.09
C ILE A 63 5.54 8.74 0.22
N GLU A 64 4.80 8.63 -0.88
CA GLU A 64 3.43 8.15 -0.83
C GLU A 64 3.09 7.28 -2.04
N THR A 65 2.66 6.05 -1.78
CA THR A 65 2.00 5.22 -2.77
C THR A 65 0.51 5.56 -2.80
N ILE A 66 0.02 5.86 -3.98
CA ILE A 66 -1.38 6.20 -4.26
C ILE A 66 -1.96 5.10 -5.14
N VAL A 67 -3.15 4.60 -4.81
CA VAL A 67 -3.95 3.73 -5.69
C VAL A 67 -5.35 4.32 -5.78
N VAL A 68 -5.77 4.72 -6.98
CA VAL A 68 -7.11 5.27 -7.22
C VAL A 68 -8.14 4.15 -7.10
N VAL A 69 -9.22 4.41 -6.38
CA VAL A 69 -10.33 3.46 -6.18
C VAL A 69 -11.66 4.00 -6.72
N GLU A 70 -11.74 5.32 -6.98
CA GLU A 70 -12.93 5.98 -7.55
C GLU A 70 -12.50 7.25 -8.27
N GLY A 71 -13.06 7.50 -9.47
CA GLY A 71 -12.75 8.66 -10.27
C GLY A 71 -11.45 8.52 -11.06
N GLU A 72 -10.84 9.65 -11.42
CA GLU A 72 -9.60 9.70 -12.18
C GLU A 72 -8.68 10.80 -11.62
N LEU A 73 -7.39 10.51 -11.54
CA LEU A 73 -6.35 11.39 -11.03
C LEU A 73 -5.24 11.55 -12.07
N THR A 74 -4.99 12.76 -12.52
CA THR A 74 -3.82 13.07 -13.35
C THR A 74 -2.69 13.62 -12.48
N LEU A 75 -1.49 13.06 -12.63
CA LEU A 75 -0.26 13.46 -11.97
C LEU A 75 0.73 13.98 -13.02
N GLU A 76 1.26 15.19 -12.82
CA GLU A 76 2.23 15.82 -13.71
C GLU A 76 3.46 16.29 -12.92
N THR A 77 4.64 15.95 -13.40
CA THR A 77 5.93 16.42 -12.87
C THR A 77 6.88 16.73 -14.02
N ALA A 78 7.82 17.63 -13.79
CA ALA A 78 8.77 18.02 -14.83
C ALA A 78 9.61 16.82 -15.30
N GLY A 79 9.82 16.72 -16.62
CA GLY A 79 10.65 15.67 -17.22
C GLY A 79 9.99 14.29 -17.35
N GLN A 80 8.73 14.15 -16.97
CA GLN A 80 7.94 12.92 -17.15
C GLN A 80 6.65 13.21 -17.91
N ALA A 81 6.16 12.24 -18.68
CA ALA A 81 4.84 12.33 -19.28
C ALA A 81 3.75 12.36 -18.20
N PRO A 82 2.64 13.06 -18.41
CA PRO A 82 1.50 13.01 -17.51
C PRO A 82 1.05 11.58 -17.25
N LEU A 83 0.78 11.25 -16.00
CA LEU A 83 0.31 9.94 -15.57
C LEU A 83 -1.16 10.03 -15.17
N VAL A 84 -2.03 9.37 -15.92
CA VAL A 84 -3.46 9.31 -15.65
C VAL A 84 -3.77 8.00 -14.93
N LEU A 85 -4.34 8.09 -13.74
CA LEU A 85 -4.69 6.98 -12.87
C LEU A 85 -6.21 6.87 -12.76
N GLY A 86 -6.79 5.84 -13.35
CA GLY A 86 -8.17 5.41 -13.12
C GLY A 86 -8.26 4.41 -11.97
N PRO A 87 -9.48 3.87 -11.67
CA PRO A 87 -9.67 2.87 -10.62
C PRO A 87 -8.78 1.64 -10.82
N GLY A 88 -8.07 1.22 -9.75
CA GLY A 88 -7.11 0.12 -9.77
C GLY A 88 -5.71 0.50 -10.25
N ALA A 89 -5.50 1.72 -10.77
CA ALA A 89 -4.18 2.20 -11.14
C ALA A 89 -3.49 2.91 -9.97
N GLY A 90 -2.16 2.84 -9.92
CA GLY A 90 -1.39 3.44 -8.84
C GLY A 90 -0.01 3.92 -9.24
N ALA A 91 0.56 4.74 -8.39
CA ALA A 91 1.94 5.24 -8.51
C ALA A 91 2.53 5.58 -7.15
N VAL A 92 3.85 5.62 -7.08
CA VAL A 92 4.59 6.19 -5.96
C VAL A 92 5.00 7.61 -6.31
N VAL A 93 4.72 8.54 -5.41
CA VAL A 93 5.25 9.91 -5.44
C VAL A 93 6.46 9.97 -4.52
N GLY A 94 7.61 10.24 -5.09
CA GLY A 94 8.86 10.39 -4.33
C GLY A 94 8.89 11.69 -3.53
N CYS A 95 9.52 11.66 -2.37
CA CYS A 95 9.76 12.83 -1.54
C CYS A 95 10.53 13.92 -2.31
N GLY A 96 10.16 15.19 -2.15
CA GLY A 96 10.78 16.31 -2.84
C GLY A 96 10.23 16.59 -4.25
N THR A 97 9.31 15.76 -4.76
CA THR A 97 8.73 15.91 -6.09
C THR A 97 7.90 17.20 -6.19
N ALA A 98 8.21 18.05 -7.18
CA ALA A 98 7.30 19.11 -7.61
C ALA A 98 6.18 18.48 -8.43
N LEU A 99 4.93 18.62 -7.98
CA LEU A 99 3.81 17.85 -8.49
C LEU A 99 2.58 18.74 -8.75
N ARG A 100 1.96 18.56 -9.90
CA ARG A 100 0.59 19.02 -10.16
C ARG A 100 -0.32 17.80 -10.18
N MET A 101 -1.37 17.87 -9.39
CA MET A 101 -2.42 16.84 -9.34
C MET A 101 -3.73 17.46 -9.80
N SER A 102 -4.49 16.77 -10.61
CA SER A 102 -5.81 17.23 -11.04
C SER A 102 -6.82 16.09 -11.08
N ALA A 103 -8.04 16.40 -10.61
CA ALA A 103 -9.19 15.52 -10.64
C ALA A 103 -10.41 16.34 -11.08
N GLU A 104 -10.97 16.06 -12.26
CA GLU A 104 -12.11 16.79 -12.79
C GLU A 104 -13.39 16.59 -11.98
N SER A 105 -13.55 15.39 -11.42
CA SER A 105 -14.63 15.03 -10.52
C SER A 105 -14.09 14.56 -9.18
N ARG A 106 -14.98 14.28 -8.23
CA ARG A 106 -14.59 13.70 -6.94
C ARG A 106 -13.84 12.40 -7.19
N THR A 107 -12.57 12.38 -6.81
CA THR A 107 -11.69 11.23 -6.92
C THR A 107 -11.29 10.76 -5.53
N ARG A 108 -11.30 9.47 -5.31
CA ARG A 108 -10.83 8.84 -4.07
C ARG A 108 -9.67 7.90 -4.38
N PHE A 109 -8.64 7.99 -3.57
CA PHE A 109 -7.55 7.03 -3.57
C PHE A 109 -7.25 6.52 -2.16
N VAL A 110 -6.75 5.29 -2.06
CA VAL A 110 -6.11 4.75 -0.87
C VAL A 110 -4.61 4.99 -0.96
N PHE A 111 -3.98 5.14 0.20
CA PHE A 111 -2.57 5.47 0.25
C PHE A 111 -1.84 4.71 1.35
N CYS A 112 -0.51 4.60 1.14
CA CYS A 112 0.47 4.25 2.15
C CYS A 112 1.64 5.23 2.02
N ALA A 113 2.00 5.91 3.11
CA ALA A 113 3.00 6.97 3.10
C ALA A 113 4.01 6.79 4.23
N ALA A 114 5.26 7.19 3.99
CA ALA A 114 6.32 7.21 4.97
C ALA A 114 7.04 8.56 5.00
N ALA A 115 7.37 9.04 6.21
CA ALA A 115 8.12 10.27 6.36
C ALA A 115 9.51 10.12 5.74
N CYS A 116 9.92 11.14 5.01
CA CYS A 116 11.21 11.21 4.36
C CYS A 116 12.19 12.04 5.22
N LYS A 117 13.32 11.46 5.57
CA LYS A 117 14.39 12.19 6.27
C LYS A 117 15.24 13.00 5.31
N ARG A 118 15.49 12.46 4.12
CA ARG A 118 16.27 13.10 3.04
C ARG A 118 15.69 12.67 1.69
N PRO A 119 15.34 13.60 0.79
CA PRO A 119 14.90 13.24 -0.56
C PRO A 119 16.02 12.56 -1.32
N THR A 120 15.90 11.29 -1.66
CA THR A 120 16.88 10.58 -2.48
C THR A 120 16.34 10.24 -3.86
N LYS A 121 15.04 10.01 -3.95
CA LYS A 121 14.34 9.70 -5.21
C LYS A 121 13.12 10.59 -5.37
N THR A 122 13.21 11.55 -6.28
CA THR A 122 12.10 12.40 -6.71
C THR A 122 11.41 11.83 -7.94
N GLY A 123 10.22 12.35 -8.27
CA GLY A 123 9.45 11.96 -9.44
C GLY A 123 8.34 10.96 -9.14
N LEU A 124 7.76 10.44 -10.21
CA LEU A 124 6.66 9.47 -10.19
C LEU A 124 7.18 8.10 -10.62
N ALA A 125 6.83 7.06 -9.88
CA ALA A 125 7.07 5.67 -10.27
C ALA A 125 5.73 4.95 -10.42
N PRO A 126 5.24 4.72 -11.66
CA PRO A 126 3.99 4.00 -11.89
C PRO A 126 4.06 2.56 -11.38
N LEU A 127 2.99 2.10 -10.73
CA LEU A 127 2.79 0.69 -10.42
C LEU A 127 2.15 0.00 -11.64
N ARG A 128 2.72 -1.11 -12.08
CA ARG A 128 2.30 -1.80 -13.30
C ARG A 128 1.72 -3.16 -12.98
N ALA A 129 0.46 -3.40 -13.35
CA ALA A 129 -0.17 -4.71 -13.22
C ALA A 129 0.46 -5.75 -14.18
N ASP A 130 1.01 -5.30 -15.31
CA ASP A 130 1.72 -6.08 -16.32
C ASP A 130 3.26 -6.02 -16.15
N ALA A 131 3.73 -5.90 -14.91
CA ALA A 131 5.14 -5.75 -14.60
C ALA A 131 6.00 -6.94 -15.07
N ASP A 132 7.30 -6.69 -15.27
CA ASP A 132 8.29 -7.74 -15.57
C ASP A 132 8.69 -8.48 -14.28
N PHE A 133 7.87 -9.46 -13.92
CA PHE A 133 8.00 -10.20 -12.67
C PHE A 133 9.26 -11.04 -12.60
N LYS A 134 10.00 -10.92 -11.50
CA LYS A 134 11.14 -11.77 -11.15
C LYS A 134 10.80 -12.68 -9.99
N PRO A 135 11.29 -13.94 -9.98
CA PRO A 135 11.09 -14.83 -8.85
C PRO A 135 11.58 -14.19 -7.54
N THR A 136 10.82 -14.41 -6.47
CA THR A 136 11.20 -14.01 -5.11
C THR A 136 11.51 -15.20 -4.24
N ALA A 137 12.11 -14.97 -3.06
CA ALA A 137 12.40 -16.02 -2.11
C ALA A 137 11.12 -16.78 -1.70
N THR A 138 11.22 -18.08 -1.66
CA THR A 138 10.16 -18.98 -1.23
C THR A 138 9.90 -18.83 0.27
N LEU A 139 8.65 -19.04 0.67
CA LEU A 139 8.28 -19.09 2.09
C LEU A 139 8.93 -20.30 2.77
N PRO A 140 9.36 -20.22 4.04
CA PRO A 140 9.83 -21.36 4.81
C PRO A 140 8.77 -22.47 4.88
N ALA A 141 9.19 -23.72 4.77
CA ALA A 141 8.27 -24.87 4.73
C ALA A 141 7.45 -25.03 6.04
N ASP A 142 8.01 -24.66 7.17
CA ASP A 142 7.39 -24.74 8.49
C ASP A 142 6.19 -23.79 8.69
N VAL A 143 6.02 -22.80 7.81
CA VAL A 143 4.87 -21.91 7.84
C VAL A 143 3.78 -22.28 6.83
N LEU A 144 4.02 -23.26 5.98
CA LEU A 144 3.09 -23.68 4.93
C LEU A 144 2.22 -24.85 5.37
N LEU A 145 0.94 -24.81 5.01
CA LEU A 145 -0.04 -25.89 5.21
C LEU A 145 -0.32 -26.67 3.90
N GLY A 146 0.57 -26.54 2.92
CA GLY A 146 0.45 -27.15 1.61
C GLY A 146 1.69 -26.92 0.76
N PRO A 147 1.60 -27.11 -0.56
CA PRO A 147 2.73 -26.87 -1.46
C PRO A 147 3.30 -25.47 -1.38
N ALA A 148 4.62 -25.34 -1.57
CA ALA A 148 5.28 -24.05 -1.65
C ALA A 148 4.80 -23.26 -2.88
N PRO A 149 4.44 -21.97 -2.73
CA PRO A 149 4.04 -21.16 -3.86
C PRO A 149 5.24 -20.73 -4.73
N GLU A 150 4.97 -20.48 -5.98
CA GLU A 150 5.83 -19.66 -6.82
C GLU A 150 5.43 -18.19 -6.61
N CYS A 151 6.33 -17.40 -6.01
CA CYS A 151 6.13 -15.99 -5.79
C CYS A 151 7.03 -15.18 -6.71
N ARG A 152 6.50 -14.08 -7.25
CA ARG A 152 7.24 -13.17 -8.13
C ARG A 152 6.93 -11.73 -7.76
N SER A 153 7.86 -10.82 -8.02
CA SER A 153 7.64 -9.39 -7.82
C SER A 153 8.41 -8.54 -8.83
N ASP A 154 7.93 -7.31 -8.96
CA ASP A 154 8.64 -6.20 -9.57
C ASP A 154 8.63 -5.03 -8.58
N ASN A 155 9.82 -4.48 -8.28
CA ASN A 155 9.97 -3.33 -7.39
C ASN A 155 9.99 -2.05 -8.23
N ALA A 156 8.89 -1.31 -8.27
CA ALA A 156 8.79 -0.03 -8.97
C ALA A 156 9.53 1.10 -8.23
N PHE A 157 9.59 1.03 -6.90
CA PHE A 157 10.21 2.06 -6.06
C PHE A 157 10.84 1.45 -4.81
N THR A 158 12.01 1.94 -4.44
CA THR A 158 12.72 1.60 -3.19
C THR A 158 13.37 2.84 -2.61
N GLU A 159 13.16 3.10 -1.32
CA GLU A 159 13.85 4.12 -0.54
C GLU A 159 14.47 3.45 0.70
N ASP A 160 15.79 3.25 0.65
CA ASP A 160 16.50 2.44 1.64
C ASP A 160 16.60 3.13 3.01
N ASP A 161 16.69 4.47 3.06
CA ASP A 161 16.79 5.26 4.31
C ASP A 161 15.59 5.06 5.26
N VAL A 162 14.46 4.64 4.72
CA VAL A 162 13.22 4.39 5.48
C VAL A 162 12.66 2.98 5.23
N GLU A 163 13.45 2.12 4.58
CA GLU A 163 13.09 0.73 4.23
C GLU A 163 11.75 0.58 3.50
N TYR A 164 11.41 1.59 2.71
CA TYR A 164 10.16 1.63 1.96
C TYR A 164 10.34 0.99 0.60
N LYS A 165 9.55 -0.02 0.29
CA LYS A 165 9.51 -0.67 -1.04
C LYS A 165 8.08 -0.77 -1.52
N ALA A 166 7.86 -0.40 -2.78
CA ALA A 166 6.57 -0.51 -3.44
C ALA A 166 6.70 -1.14 -4.82
N GLY A 167 5.72 -1.92 -5.22
CA GLY A 167 5.72 -2.60 -6.51
C GLY A 167 4.52 -3.50 -6.70
N THR A 168 4.70 -4.48 -7.58
CA THR A 168 3.70 -5.48 -7.92
C THR A 168 4.21 -6.86 -7.53
N TRP A 169 3.34 -7.70 -7.00
CA TRP A 169 3.66 -9.05 -6.57
C TRP A 169 2.55 -10.00 -6.99
N ASP A 170 2.91 -11.23 -7.35
CA ASP A 170 1.96 -12.32 -7.54
C ASP A 170 2.44 -13.63 -6.94
N SER A 171 1.50 -14.58 -6.76
CA SER A 171 1.81 -15.94 -6.37
C SER A 171 0.82 -16.95 -6.94
N THR A 172 1.29 -18.20 -7.10
CA THR A 172 0.40 -19.36 -7.21
C THR A 172 -0.37 -19.56 -5.89
N PRO A 173 -1.47 -20.36 -5.89
CA PRO A 173 -2.23 -20.66 -4.67
C PRO A 173 -1.36 -21.20 -3.55
N TYR A 174 -1.61 -20.76 -2.31
CA TYR A 174 -0.98 -21.35 -1.12
C TYR A 174 -1.77 -21.10 0.16
N HIS A 175 -1.44 -21.88 1.18
CA HIS A 175 -1.98 -21.74 2.52
C HIS A 175 -0.84 -21.61 3.54
N ARG A 176 -0.89 -20.58 4.36
CA ARG A 176 0.09 -20.27 5.40
C ARG A 176 -0.59 -20.15 6.76
N ILE A 177 0.03 -20.73 7.80
CA ILE A 177 -0.43 -20.63 9.18
C ILE A 177 -0.57 -19.19 9.66
N VAL A 178 -1.38 -19.00 10.70
CA VAL A 178 -1.43 -17.73 11.45
C VAL A 178 -0.10 -17.51 12.15
N ARG A 179 0.53 -16.37 11.90
CA ARG A 179 1.80 -15.97 12.51
C ARG A 179 1.94 -14.45 12.51
N PRO A 180 2.83 -13.87 13.32
CA PRO A 180 3.12 -12.44 13.28
C PRO A 180 3.55 -12.00 11.87
N HIS A 181 2.93 -10.97 11.32
CA HIS A 181 3.29 -10.39 10.04
C HIS A 181 4.66 -9.73 10.13
N ARG A 182 5.52 -9.95 9.12
CA ARG A 182 6.94 -9.57 9.24
C ARG A 182 7.21 -8.08 9.10
N MET A 183 6.37 -7.38 8.36
CA MET A 183 6.53 -5.98 7.98
C MET A 183 5.19 -5.27 8.05
N ASN A 184 5.20 -3.95 8.11
CA ASN A 184 4.02 -3.18 7.72
C ASN A 184 3.77 -3.40 6.24
N GLU A 185 2.55 -3.76 5.87
CA GLU A 185 2.22 -4.04 4.47
C GLU A 185 0.88 -3.45 4.06
N PHE A 186 0.91 -2.56 3.08
CA PHE A 186 -0.25 -2.15 2.30
C PHE A 186 -0.42 -3.08 1.11
N MET A 187 -1.66 -3.45 0.80
CA MET A 187 -2.01 -4.28 -0.35
C MET A 187 -3.22 -3.71 -1.06
N HIS A 188 -3.17 -3.68 -2.39
CA HIS A 188 -4.32 -3.52 -3.26
C HIS A 188 -4.38 -4.72 -4.20
N LEU A 189 -5.43 -5.53 -4.10
CA LEU A 189 -5.56 -6.75 -4.88
C LEU A 189 -5.93 -6.43 -6.33
N LEU A 190 -5.15 -6.96 -7.28
CA LEU A 190 -5.35 -6.79 -8.71
C LEU A 190 -6.11 -7.96 -9.31
N ALA A 191 -5.89 -9.16 -8.78
CA ALA A 191 -6.52 -10.39 -9.24
C ALA A 191 -6.56 -11.43 -8.12
N GLY A 192 -7.50 -12.34 -8.22
CA GLY A 192 -7.72 -13.42 -7.28
C GLY A 192 -8.30 -12.97 -5.95
N GLY A 193 -8.40 -13.92 -5.02
CA GLY A 193 -8.94 -13.71 -3.69
C GLY A 193 -8.07 -14.32 -2.60
N VAL A 194 -8.10 -13.69 -1.42
CA VAL A 194 -7.36 -14.12 -0.22
C VAL A 194 -8.28 -14.18 0.97
N ARG A 195 -8.15 -15.24 1.75
CA ARG A 195 -8.74 -15.39 3.08
C ARG A 195 -7.66 -15.19 4.14
N PHE A 196 -7.79 -14.17 4.93
CA PHE A 196 -6.88 -13.86 6.04
C PHE A 196 -7.47 -14.42 7.34
N ALA A 197 -6.86 -15.46 7.88
CA ALA A 197 -7.27 -16.07 9.13
C ALA A 197 -6.66 -15.32 10.33
N ALA A 198 -7.46 -15.10 11.38
CA ALA A 198 -7.01 -14.56 12.66
C ALA A 198 -6.93 -15.66 13.74
N PRO A 199 -6.21 -15.42 14.88
CA PRO A 199 -6.07 -16.41 15.95
C PRO A 199 -7.39 -16.83 16.61
N ASP A 200 -8.40 -15.98 16.60
CA ASP A 200 -9.73 -16.23 17.14
C ASP A 200 -10.64 -17.05 16.19
N GLY A 201 -10.10 -17.49 15.05
CA GLY A 201 -10.82 -18.23 14.03
C GLY A 201 -11.64 -17.35 13.07
N SER A 202 -11.68 -16.05 13.27
CA SER A 202 -12.31 -15.15 12.30
C SER A 202 -11.54 -15.10 10.99
N VAL A 203 -12.25 -14.87 9.89
CA VAL A 203 -11.68 -14.83 8.54
C VAL A 203 -12.11 -13.53 7.85
N LEU A 204 -11.14 -12.79 7.35
CA LEU A 204 -11.35 -11.65 6.47
C LEU A 204 -11.10 -12.07 5.03
N SER A 205 -12.14 -12.09 4.19
CA SER A 205 -12.00 -12.36 2.75
C SER A 205 -11.82 -11.06 1.99
N MET A 206 -10.84 -11.04 1.09
CA MET A 206 -10.51 -9.91 0.21
C MET A 206 -10.43 -10.40 -1.23
N GLY A 207 -10.90 -9.59 -2.18
CA GLY A 207 -10.91 -9.90 -3.61
C GLY A 207 -10.27 -8.80 -4.46
N ALA A 208 -10.27 -8.99 -5.78
CA ALA A 208 -9.76 -8.01 -6.72
C ALA A 208 -10.44 -6.65 -6.54
N GLY A 209 -9.67 -5.56 -6.55
CA GLY A 209 -10.10 -4.19 -6.30
C GLY A 209 -10.13 -3.78 -4.82
N ASP A 210 -10.08 -4.73 -3.88
CA ASP A 210 -10.01 -4.42 -2.45
C ASP A 210 -8.63 -3.89 -2.03
N ALA A 211 -8.60 -3.05 -1.00
CA ALA A 211 -7.36 -2.57 -0.40
C ALA A 211 -7.36 -2.70 1.12
N LEU A 212 -6.21 -3.10 1.68
CA LEU A 212 -6.03 -3.29 3.11
C LEU A 212 -4.63 -2.92 3.57
N PHE A 213 -4.48 -2.77 4.87
CA PHE A 213 -3.20 -2.59 5.54
C PHE A 213 -3.05 -3.60 6.68
N VAL A 214 -1.89 -4.25 6.74
CA VAL A 214 -1.53 -5.21 7.80
C VAL A 214 -0.35 -4.65 8.57
N PRO A 215 -0.51 -4.28 9.86
CA PRO A 215 0.60 -3.84 10.69
C PRO A 215 1.62 -4.95 10.93
N GLN A 216 2.89 -4.59 11.06
CA GLN A 216 3.92 -5.51 11.53
C GLN A 216 3.55 -6.12 12.88
N GLY A 217 3.78 -7.41 13.04
CA GLY A 217 3.43 -8.14 14.26
C GLY A 217 1.97 -8.61 14.32
N ALA A 218 1.07 -8.14 13.45
CA ALA A 218 -0.30 -8.62 13.42
C ALA A 218 -0.35 -10.13 13.14
N PRO A 219 -1.03 -10.93 13.99
CA PRO A 219 -1.11 -12.36 13.81
C PRO A 219 -2.11 -12.70 12.68
N ILE A 220 -1.60 -13.10 11.52
CA ILE A 220 -2.42 -13.28 10.33
C ILE A 220 -1.96 -14.50 9.52
N GLY A 221 -2.93 -15.34 9.12
CA GLY A 221 -2.76 -16.41 8.13
C GLY A 221 -3.06 -15.92 6.73
N TRP A 222 -2.79 -16.75 5.75
CA TRP A 222 -3.07 -16.51 4.33
C TRP A 222 -3.59 -17.78 3.68
N GLU A 223 -4.68 -17.70 2.98
CA GLU A 223 -5.20 -18.80 2.17
C GLU A 223 -5.69 -18.24 0.83
N SER A 224 -5.17 -18.79 -0.26
CA SER A 224 -5.63 -18.51 -1.61
C SER A 224 -5.80 -19.82 -2.37
N SER A 225 -6.89 -19.94 -3.13
CA SER A 225 -7.21 -21.10 -3.96
C SER A 225 -6.89 -20.87 -5.45
N GLU A 226 -6.49 -19.67 -5.80
CA GLU A 226 -6.15 -19.24 -7.15
C GLU A 226 -4.91 -18.34 -7.14
N ARG A 227 -4.39 -17.98 -8.31
CA ARG A 227 -3.31 -16.99 -8.42
C ARG A 227 -3.80 -15.65 -7.90
N VAL A 228 -2.98 -15.03 -7.05
CA VAL A 228 -3.24 -13.71 -6.50
C VAL A 228 -2.19 -12.74 -7.00
N ALA A 229 -2.63 -11.57 -7.46
CA ALA A 229 -1.75 -10.45 -7.79
C ALA A 229 -2.16 -9.21 -7.01
N LYS A 230 -1.18 -8.40 -6.61
CA LYS A 230 -1.43 -7.17 -5.84
C LYS A 230 -0.37 -6.11 -6.10
N PHE A 231 -0.74 -4.85 -5.96
CA PHE A 231 0.21 -3.80 -5.59
C PHE A 231 0.53 -3.93 -4.11
N TYR A 232 1.78 -3.71 -3.75
CA TYR A 232 2.21 -3.74 -2.37
C TYR A 232 3.08 -2.54 -2.01
N VAL A 233 3.03 -2.18 -0.74
CA VAL A 233 4.04 -1.38 -0.07
C VAL A 233 4.46 -2.15 1.17
N VAL A 234 5.75 -2.28 1.38
CA VAL A 234 6.30 -2.85 2.61
C VAL A 234 7.30 -1.91 3.26
N GLN A 235 7.28 -1.90 4.59
CA GLN A 235 8.28 -1.23 5.41
C GLN A 235 8.59 -2.10 6.62
N SER A 236 9.88 -2.36 6.86
CA SER A 236 10.34 -3.02 8.08
C SER A 236 10.54 -1.99 9.19
N VAL A 237 10.02 -2.28 10.37
CA VAL A 237 10.33 -1.53 11.59
C VAL A 237 11.42 -2.30 12.32
N HIS A 238 12.63 -1.76 12.37
CA HIS A 238 13.62 -2.29 13.30
C HIS A 238 13.25 -1.86 14.70
N ALA A 239 13.08 -2.81 15.61
CA ALA A 239 13.08 -2.50 17.04
C ALA A 239 14.37 -1.69 17.30
N SER A 240 14.22 -0.43 17.68
CA SER A 240 15.37 0.35 18.14
C SER A 240 16.02 -0.46 19.26
N THR A 241 17.15 -1.09 18.96
CA THR A 241 18.02 -1.63 20.01
C THR A 241 18.45 -0.41 20.80
N GLY A 242 17.81 -0.19 21.93
CA GLY A 242 18.22 0.82 22.89
C GLY A 242 19.71 0.59 23.14
N ARG A 243 20.52 1.52 22.67
CA ARG A 243 21.87 1.71 23.20
C ARG A 243 21.67 2.60 24.43
N ASP A 244 21.69 1.93 25.59
CA ASP A 244 21.99 2.57 26.86
C ASP A 244 23.41 3.15 26.83
#